data_108ad3baf05832888c63c9a6b85d0d1b
#
_entry.id   108ad3baf05832888c63c9a6b85d0d1b
#
_cell.length_a   1.000
_cell.length_b   1.000
_cell.length_c   1.000
_cell.angle_alpha   90.00
_cell.angle_beta   90.00
_cell.angle_gamma   90.00
#
_symmetry.space_group_name_H-M   'P 1'
#
loop_
_entity.id
_entity.type
_entity.pdbx_description
1 polymer ?
#
loop_
_entity_poly.entity_id
_entity_poly.type
_entity_poly.pdbx_seq_one_letter_code
_entity_poly.pdbx_strand_id
1 'polypeptide(L)'
;MKITVLGGGVIGLCSAYYLVKNGHSVTVVDSAKGVGLGSSYANGGQLSYGLTDPLGKPNLLKKLPSIFFNSDPALMFKHPLNFRTISWGLRFLRECSTSNHERNTLDLLELALESKKLLEALRQDIDDDFSCVKSSKIVLYEDAESLAKEVSFLPKKLKNGSDNV
;
A
#
# COMPACT_ATOMS: atom_id res chain seq x y z
N MET A 1 -6.71 26.14 12.59
CA MET A 1 -5.89 25.60 13.70
C MET A 1 -4.42 25.63 13.29
N LYS A 2 -3.48 25.59 14.27
CA LYS A 2 -2.04 25.36 14.00
C LYS A 2 -1.76 23.87 14.17
N ILE A 3 -1.20 23.24 13.15
CA ILE A 3 -0.95 21.79 13.11
C ILE A 3 0.50 21.54 12.76
N THR A 4 1.15 20.60 13.45
CA THR A 4 2.50 20.14 13.12
C THR A 4 2.44 18.72 12.56
N VAL A 5 3.01 18.53 11.38
CA VAL A 5 3.16 17.24 10.72
C VAL A 5 4.60 16.77 10.93
N LEU A 6 4.77 15.60 11.53
CA LEU A 6 6.08 14.99 11.75
C LEU A 6 6.40 14.02 10.62
N GLY A 7 7.44 14.32 9.85
CA GLY A 7 7.88 13.58 8.68
C GLY A 7 7.51 14.28 7.38
N GLY A 8 8.52 14.66 6.59
CA GLY A 8 8.40 15.32 5.29
C GLY A 8 8.45 14.36 4.09
N GLY A 9 8.09 13.07 4.27
CA GLY A 9 7.89 12.14 3.17
C GLY A 9 6.56 12.37 2.43
N VAL A 10 6.27 11.59 1.40
CA VAL A 10 5.06 11.74 0.56
C VAL A 10 3.77 11.79 1.40
N ILE A 11 3.64 10.93 2.41
CA ILE A 11 2.44 10.89 3.26
C ILE A 11 2.31 12.19 4.06
N GLY A 12 3.40 12.66 4.69
CA GLY A 12 3.38 13.90 5.47
C GLY A 12 3.11 15.13 4.61
N LEU A 13 3.71 15.20 3.43
CA LEU A 13 3.50 16.31 2.49
C LEU A 13 2.07 16.33 1.94
N CYS A 14 1.50 15.20 1.53
CA CYS A 14 0.11 15.13 1.10
C CYS A 14 -0.85 15.50 2.24
N SER A 15 -0.58 15.03 3.47
CA SER A 15 -1.38 15.41 4.64
C SER A 15 -1.31 16.92 4.89
N ALA A 16 -0.11 17.51 4.85
CA ALA A 16 0.09 18.94 5.02
C ALA A 16 -0.64 19.75 3.95
N TYR A 17 -0.54 19.33 2.68
CA TYR A 17 -1.24 19.97 1.57
C TYR A 17 -2.75 20.04 1.80
N TYR A 18 -3.40 18.91 2.11
CA TYR A 18 -4.85 18.91 2.34
C TYR A 18 -5.26 19.66 3.60
N LEU A 19 -4.44 19.65 4.65
CA LEU A 19 -4.69 20.46 5.84
C LEU A 19 -4.63 21.96 5.53
N VAL A 20 -3.65 22.40 4.73
CA VAL A 20 -3.55 23.81 4.27
C VAL A 20 -4.76 24.16 3.40
N LYS A 21 -5.13 23.28 2.45
CA LYS A 21 -6.31 23.46 1.58
C LYS A 21 -7.62 23.60 2.39
N ASN A 22 -7.68 22.96 3.56
CA ASN A 22 -8.78 23.11 4.52
C ASN A 22 -8.64 24.31 5.49
N GLY A 23 -7.75 25.26 5.21
CA GLY A 23 -7.60 26.51 5.97
C GLY A 23 -6.82 26.38 7.28
N HIS A 24 -6.01 25.34 7.45
CA HIS A 24 -5.16 25.19 8.62
C HIS A 24 -3.77 25.80 8.38
N SER A 25 -3.13 26.28 9.44
CA SER A 25 -1.72 26.68 9.44
C SER A 25 -0.88 25.45 9.76
N VAL A 26 -0.06 24.99 8.81
CA VAL A 26 0.68 23.73 8.94
C VAL A 26 2.18 23.98 8.95
N THR A 27 2.87 23.31 9.87
CA THR A 27 4.34 23.22 9.92
C THR A 27 4.74 21.77 9.73
N VAL A 28 5.61 21.49 8.74
CA VAL A 28 6.21 20.18 8.55
C VAL A 28 7.58 20.14 9.19
N VAL A 29 7.84 19.11 10.00
CA VAL A 29 9.13 18.89 10.68
C VAL A 29 9.68 17.55 10.24
N ASP A 30 10.93 17.54 9.78
CA ASP A 30 11.65 16.32 9.41
C ASP A 30 13.03 16.30 10.05
N SER A 31 13.58 15.11 10.28
CA SER A 31 14.94 14.93 10.78
C SER A 31 16.02 15.15 9.70
N ALA A 32 15.64 15.07 8.42
CA ALA A 32 16.50 15.33 7.28
C ALA A 32 16.61 16.83 6.99
N LYS A 33 17.63 17.22 6.20
CA LYS A 33 17.88 18.62 5.80
C LYS A 33 16.81 19.20 4.84
N GLY A 34 15.89 18.37 4.35
CA GLY A 34 14.83 18.76 3.43
C GLY A 34 13.73 17.70 3.37
N VAL A 35 12.65 18.03 2.68
CA VAL A 35 11.51 17.13 2.50
C VAL A 35 11.76 16.09 1.41
N GLY A 36 11.11 14.94 1.49
CA GLY A 36 11.18 13.89 0.47
C GLY A 36 12.48 13.08 0.45
N LEU A 37 13.45 13.34 1.32
CA LEU A 37 14.80 12.76 1.25
C LEU A 37 14.94 11.33 1.82
N GLY A 38 13.85 10.76 2.35
CA GLY A 38 13.80 9.37 2.83
C GLY A 38 13.37 8.40 1.75
N SER A 39 12.55 7.40 2.12
CA SER A 39 12.02 6.39 1.20
C SER A 39 11.24 6.98 0.01
N SER A 40 10.71 8.20 0.13
CA SER A 40 10.02 8.91 -0.95
C SER A 40 10.94 9.37 -2.06
N TYR A 41 12.22 9.58 -1.80
CA TYR A 41 13.22 10.02 -2.79
C TYR A 41 13.52 8.95 -3.83
N ALA A 42 13.63 7.70 -3.40
CA ALA A 42 14.08 6.59 -4.22
C ALA A 42 13.08 5.41 -4.16
N ASN A 43 11.80 5.69 -4.42
CA ASN A 43 10.81 4.64 -4.63
C ASN A 43 10.75 4.25 -6.12
N GLY A 44 9.99 3.20 -6.43
CA GLY A 44 9.86 2.72 -7.81
C GLY A 44 9.05 3.63 -8.73
N GLY A 45 8.46 4.72 -8.24
CA GLY A 45 7.66 5.67 -9.02
C GLY A 45 6.42 5.07 -9.70
N GLN A 46 5.99 3.87 -9.29
CA GLN A 46 4.88 3.16 -9.93
C GLN A 46 3.57 3.33 -9.16
N LEU A 47 2.57 3.86 -9.83
CA LEU A 47 1.21 4.02 -9.34
C LEU A 47 0.33 2.89 -9.88
N SER A 48 0.27 1.77 -9.16
CA SER A 48 -0.41 0.54 -9.61
C SER A 48 -1.70 0.33 -8.83
N TYR A 49 -2.72 1.11 -9.13
CA TYR A 49 -3.98 1.13 -8.36
C TYR A 49 -4.76 -0.18 -8.40
N GLY A 50 -4.70 -0.95 -9.49
CA GLY A 50 -5.36 -2.26 -9.61
C GLY A 50 -4.61 -3.42 -8.97
N LEU A 51 -3.34 -3.23 -8.59
CA LEU A 51 -2.52 -4.25 -7.96
C LEU A 51 -2.50 -4.08 -6.44
N THR A 52 -3.66 -4.27 -5.84
CA THR A 52 -3.84 -4.19 -4.39
C THR A 52 -3.82 -5.60 -3.81
N ASP A 53 -2.78 -5.92 -3.05
CA ASP A 53 -2.60 -7.25 -2.48
C ASP A 53 -2.19 -7.12 -1.01
N PRO A 54 -3.06 -7.51 -0.06
CA PRO A 54 -2.76 -7.40 1.35
C PRO A 54 -1.62 -8.36 1.75
N LEU A 55 -0.87 -7.99 2.79
CA LEU A 55 0.21 -8.83 3.33
C LEU A 55 -0.28 -10.19 3.84
N GLY A 56 -1.50 -10.23 4.38
CA GLY A 56 -2.13 -11.46 4.87
C GLY A 56 -2.64 -12.32 3.72
N LYS A 57 -1.86 -13.30 3.27
CA LYS A 57 -2.21 -14.23 2.19
C LYS A 57 -2.49 -15.62 2.73
N PRO A 58 -3.50 -16.36 2.17
CA PRO A 58 -3.77 -17.74 2.59
C PRO A 58 -2.56 -18.67 2.48
N ASN A 59 -1.73 -18.47 1.46
CA ASN A 59 -0.50 -19.26 1.27
C ASN A 59 0.55 -19.04 2.37
N LEU A 60 0.49 -17.91 3.09
CA LEU A 60 1.41 -17.63 4.19
C LEU A 60 1.21 -18.62 5.35
N LEU A 61 -0.04 -19.05 5.61
CA LEU A 61 -0.33 -20.06 6.63
C LEU A 61 0.40 -21.38 6.37
N LYS A 62 0.51 -21.77 5.10
CA LYS A 62 1.23 -22.99 4.68
C LYS A 62 2.75 -22.85 4.80
N LYS A 63 3.27 -21.61 4.71
CA LYS A 63 4.70 -21.30 4.80
C LYS A 63 5.19 -21.02 6.22
N LEU A 64 4.29 -20.92 7.22
CA LEU A 64 4.66 -20.63 8.60
C LEU A 64 5.75 -21.57 9.16
N PRO A 65 5.68 -22.91 8.99
CA PRO A 65 6.73 -23.77 9.49
C PRO A 65 8.11 -23.44 8.89
N SER A 66 8.17 -23.15 7.58
CA SER A 66 9.44 -22.80 6.92
C SER A 66 9.99 -21.45 7.35
N ILE A 67 9.11 -20.48 7.67
CA ILE A 67 9.51 -19.16 8.17
C ILE A 67 10.12 -19.28 9.58
N PHE A 68 9.59 -20.18 10.43
CA PHE A 68 10.10 -20.37 11.78
C PHE A 68 11.36 -21.24 11.84
N PHE A 69 11.52 -22.21 10.94
CA PHE A 69 12.62 -23.17 10.95
C PHE A 69 13.70 -22.89 9.90
N ASN A 70 13.38 -22.19 8.82
CA ASN A 70 14.35 -21.76 7.82
C ASN A 70 14.47 -20.24 7.89
N SER A 71 15.70 -19.75 7.93
CA SER A 71 16.00 -18.33 7.83
C SER A 71 15.67 -17.82 6.43
N ASP A 72 14.40 -17.60 6.12
CA ASP A 72 14.01 -16.87 4.91
C ASP A 72 14.48 -15.42 5.08
N PRO A 73 15.44 -14.93 4.27
CA PRO A 73 15.97 -13.58 4.41
C PRO A 73 14.91 -12.50 4.22
N ALA A 74 13.78 -12.82 3.59
CA ALA A 74 12.68 -11.89 3.34
C ALA A 74 11.79 -11.63 4.59
N LEU A 75 11.80 -12.54 5.57
CA LEU A 75 10.96 -12.46 6.77
C LEU A 75 11.77 -12.81 8.02
N MET A 76 12.50 -11.84 8.57
CA MET A 76 13.22 -12.02 9.82
C MET A 76 12.42 -11.50 11.01
N PHE A 77 12.02 -12.39 11.92
CA PHE A 77 11.48 -12.02 13.22
C PHE A 77 12.63 -11.68 14.19
N LYS A 78 12.98 -10.40 14.30
CA LYS A 78 14.04 -9.93 15.23
C LYS A 78 13.55 -9.57 16.63
N HIS A 79 12.26 -9.68 16.90
CA HIS A 79 11.69 -9.23 18.16
C HIS A 79 11.47 -10.38 19.15
N PRO A 80 11.69 -10.16 20.44
CA PRO A 80 11.39 -11.16 21.46
C PRO A 80 9.91 -11.51 21.43
N LEU A 81 9.59 -12.79 21.60
CA LEU A 81 8.22 -13.29 21.72
C LEU A 81 7.62 -12.77 23.04
N ASN A 82 7.07 -11.57 23.00
CA ASN A 82 6.29 -11.00 24.08
C ASN A 82 4.79 -11.10 23.79
N PHE A 83 3.97 -10.86 24.79
CA PHE A 83 2.50 -10.94 24.68
C PHE A 83 1.94 -10.08 23.54
N ARG A 84 2.50 -8.89 23.28
CA ARG A 84 2.06 -8.00 22.19
C ARG A 84 2.36 -8.61 20.82
N THR A 85 3.55 -9.17 20.63
CA THR A 85 3.95 -9.82 19.36
C THR A 85 3.09 -11.04 19.10
N ILE A 86 2.83 -11.88 20.12
CA ILE A 86 1.97 -13.05 20.00
C ILE A 86 0.53 -12.63 19.65
N SER A 87 -0.05 -11.67 20.39
CA SER A 87 -1.40 -11.18 20.15
C SER A 87 -1.54 -10.58 18.73
N TRP A 88 -0.56 -9.80 18.29
CA TRP A 88 -0.51 -9.27 16.93
C TRP A 88 -0.43 -10.40 15.91
N GLY A 89 0.44 -11.37 16.11
CA GLY A 89 0.60 -12.53 15.23
C GLY A 89 -0.70 -13.33 15.05
N LEU A 90 -1.42 -13.60 16.15
CA LEU A 90 -2.70 -14.29 16.09
C LEU A 90 -3.75 -13.50 15.30
N ARG A 91 -3.82 -12.19 15.47
CA ARG A 91 -4.71 -11.33 14.66
C ARG A 91 -4.31 -11.34 13.20
N PHE A 92 -3.01 -11.23 12.90
CA PHE A 92 -2.50 -11.29 11.53
C PHE A 92 -2.82 -12.62 10.86
N LEU A 93 -2.66 -13.75 11.55
CA LEU A 93 -3.02 -15.08 11.02
C LEU A 93 -4.51 -15.20 10.71
N ARG A 94 -5.37 -14.59 11.51
CA ARG A 94 -6.82 -14.53 11.22
C ARG A 94 -7.09 -13.80 9.90
N GLU A 95 -6.37 -12.71 9.61
CA GLU A 95 -6.50 -11.96 8.36
C GLU A 95 -5.93 -12.71 7.15
N CYS A 96 -5.18 -13.78 7.33
CA CYS A 96 -4.70 -14.65 6.26
C CYS A 96 -5.76 -15.65 5.72
N SER A 97 -7.00 -15.65 6.24
CA SER A 97 -8.08 -16.49 5.68
C SER A 97 -8.49 -15.99 4.29
N THR A 98 -8.98 -16.89 3.42
CA THR A 98 -9.38 -16.53 2.05
C THR A 98 -10.43 -15.43 2.03
N SER A 99 -11.46 -15.50 2.88
CA SER A 99 -12.53 -14.49 2.91
C SER A 99 -12.03 -13.12 3.39
N ASN A 100 -11.16 -13.09 4.40
CA ASN A 100 -10.57 -11.83 4.88
C ASN A 100 -9.59 -11.25 3.85
N HIS A 101 -8.80 -12.10 3.20
CA HIS A 101 -7.90 -11.68 2.12
C HIS A 101 -8.69 -11.03 0.96
N GLU A 102 -9.78 -11.66 0.50
CA GLU A 102 -10.63 -11.09 -0.55
C GLU A 102 -11.24 -9.75 -0.13
N ARG A 103 -11.81 -9.67 1.06
CA ARG A 103 -12.36 -8.41 1.59
C ARG A 103 -11.28 -7.33 1.66
N ASN A 104 -10.16 -7.62 2.29
CA ASN A 104 -9.06 -6.66 2.45
C ASN A 104 -8.49 -6.21 1.10
N THR A 105 -8.50 -7.09 0.07
CA THR A 105 -8.10 -6.71 -1.30
C THR A 105 -9.06 -5.68 -1.88
N LEU A 106 -10.37 -5.84 -1.69
CA LEU A 106 -11.37 -4.90 -2.19
C LEU A 106 -11.33 -3.57 -1.41
N ASP A 107 -11.16 -3.61 -0.09
CA ASP A 107 -11.00 -2.41 0.74
C ASP A 107 -9.77 -1.60 0.32
N LEU A 108 -8.64 -2.27 0.04
CA LEU A 108 -7.43 -1.64 -0.48
C LEU A 108 -7.63 -1.08 -1.89
N LEU A 109 -8.39 -1.76 -2.74
CA LEU A 109 -8.72 -1.29 -4.08
C LEU A 109 -9.53 0.01 -4.02
N GLU A 110 -10.55 0.07 -3.18
CA GLU A 110 -11.36 1.27 -2.97
C GLU A 110 -10.48 2.46 -2.54
N LEU A 111 -9.61 2.24 -1.55
CA LEU A 111 -8.67 3.25 -1.10
C LEU A 111 -7.68 3.68 -2.20
N ALA A 112 -7.20 2.74 -3.01
CA ALA A 112 -6.29 3.03 -4.12
C ALA A 112 -6.97 3.86 -5.22
N LEU A 113 -8.22 3.56 -5.56
CA LEU A 113 -9.01 4.32 -6.54
C LEU A 113 -9.34 5.73 -6.05
N GLU A 114 -9.63 5.90 -4.77
CA GLU A 114 -9.80 7.23 -4.16
C GLU A 114 -8.48 8.01 -4.21
N SER A 115 -7.36 7.36 -3.86
CA SER A 115 -6.03 7.97 -3.98
C SER A 115 -5.70 8.39 -5.42
N LYS A 116 -6.12 7.61 -6.43
CA LYS A 116 -5.98 7.97 -7.85
C LYS A 116 -6.70 9.28 -8.16
N LYS A 117 -7.97 9.41 -7.76
CA LYS A 117 -8.76 10.64 -7.98
C LYS A 117 -8.13 11.85 -7.31
N LEU A 118 -7.69 11.69 -6.07
CA LEU A 118 -7.05 12.76 -5.32
C LEU A 118 -5.71 13.18 -5.94
N LEU A 119 -4.92 12.24 -6.45
CA LEU A 119 -3.67 12.56 -7.14
C LEU A 119 -3.92 13.27 -8.48
N GLU A 120 -4.95 12.88 -9.24
CA GLU A 120 -5.32 13.57 -10.48
C GLU A 120 -5.76 15.02 -10.21
N ALA A 121 -6.49 15.26 -9.13
CA ALA A 121 -6.85 16.61 -8.69
C ALA A 121 -5.62 17.41 -8.21
N LEU A 122 -4.73 16.78 -7.44
CA LEU A 122 -3.49 17.41 -6.97
C LEU A 122 -2.59 17.84 -8.13
N ARG A 123 -2.49 17.04 -9.19
CA ARG A 123 -1.70 17.38 -10.40
C ARG A 123 -2.21 18.65 -11.09
N GLN A 124 -3.52 18.87 -11.10
CA GLN A 124 -4.10 20.10 -11.65
C GLN A 124 -3.77 21.33 -10.81
N ASP A 125 -3.67 21.16 -9.49
CA ASP A 125 -3.37 22.24 -8.56
C ASP A 125 -1.88 22.65 -8.54
N ILE A 126 -0.97 21.71 -8.88
CA ILE A 126 0.49 21.96 -8.80
C ILE A 126 1.07 22.53 -10.10
N ASP A 127 0.37 22.40 -11.22
CA ASP A 127 0.84 22.82 -12.56
C ASP A 127 2.21 22.24 -12.92
N ASP A 128 2.46 20.99 -12.49
CA ASP A 128 3.69 20.22 -12.77
C ASP A 128 3.32 18.81 -13.19
N ASP A 129 3.85 18.35 -14.29
CA ASP A 129 3.61 16.99 -14.79
C ASP A 129 4.45 15.94 -14.05
N PHE A 130 5.47 16.36 -13.30
CA PHE A 130 6.48 15.54 -12.62
C PHE A 130 6.82 14.26 -13.39
N SER A 131 6.88 14.35 -14.72
CA SER A 131 7.18 13.24 -15.65
C SER A 131 6.28 12.02 -15.47
N CYS A 132 5.01 12.25 -15.10
CA CYS A 132 4.03 11.17 -14.92
C CYS A 132 3.53 10.65 -16.27
N VAL A 133 3.94 9.44 -16.62
CA VAL A 133 3.52 8.77 -17.85
C VAL A 133 2.39 7.78 -17.54
N LYS A 134 1.26 7.90 -18.25
CA LYS A 134 0.19 6.89 -18.22
C LYS A 134 0.63 5.70 -19.07
N SER A 135 0.83 4.55 -18.44
CA SER A 135 1.21 3.31 -19.12
C SER A 135 0.38 2.14 -18.58
N SER A 136 0.29 1.08 -19.40
CA SER A 136 -0.28 -0.19 -18.96
C SER A 136 0.76 -1.02 -18.23
N LYS A 137 0.30 -1.93 -17.38
CA LYS A 137 1.14 -2.89 -16.68
C LYS A 137 0.82 -4.31 -17.13
N ILE A 138 1.84 -5.08 -17.44
CA ILE A 138 1.72 -6.52 -17.75
C ILE A 138 2.15 -7.29 -16.52
N VAL A 139 1.30 -8.20 -16.05
CA VAL A 139 1.61 -9.10 -14.94
C VAL A 139 1.83 -10.50 -15.53
N LEU A 140 2.97 -11.09 -15.26
CA LEU A 140 3.32 -12.45 -15.69
C LEU A 140 3.18 -13.40 -14.51
N TYR A 141 2.62 -14.57 -14.77
CA TYR A 141 2.45 -15.65 -13.78
C TYR A 141 3.30 -16.84 -14.18
N GLU A 142 3.94 -17.47 -13.21
CA GLU A 142 4.80 -18.63 -13.43
C GLU A 142 4.01 -19.89 -13.72
N ASP A 143 2.75 -19.96 -13.26
CA ASP A 143 1.89 -21.13 -13.42
C ASP A 143 0.44 -20.74 -13.77
N ALA A 144 -0.24 -21.68 -14.45
CA ALA A 144 -1.62 -21.49 -14.91
C ALA A 144 -2.64 -21.41 -13.74
N GLU A 145 -2.34 -22.02 -12.59
CA GLU A 145 -3.24 -22.01 -11.43
C GLU A 145 -3.28 -20.62 -10.80
N SER A 146 -2.13 -19.98 -10.65
CA SER A 146 -2.01 -18.60 -10.16
C SER A 146 -2.70 -17.60 -11.08
N LEU A 147 -2.54 -17.76 -12.40
CA LEU A 147 -3.27 -16.95 -13.38
C LEU A 147 -4.79 -17.16 -13.27
N ALA A 148 -5.24 -18.42 -13.21
CA ALA A 148 -6.67 -18.72 -13.13
C ALA A 148 -7.33 -18.14 -11.86
N LYS A 149 -6.63 -18.14 -10.73
CA LYS A 149 -7.10 -17.52 -9.49
C LYS A 149 -7.28 -16.02 -9.65
N GLU A 150 -6.29 -15.33 -10.23
CA GLU A 150 -6.39 -13.88 -10.46
C GLU A 150 -7.52 -13.55 -11.44
N VAL A 151 -7.61 -14.27 -12.56
CA VAL A 151 -8.70 -14.11 -13.55
C VAL A 151 -10.07 -14.34 -12.92
N SER A 152 -10.21 -15.32 -12.03
CA SER A 152 -11.48 -15.57 -11.32
C SER A 152 -11.89 -14.45 -10.37
N PHE A 153 -10.92 -13.71 -9.84
CA PHE A 153 -11.15 -12.59 -8.94
C PHE A 153 -11.37 -11.25 -9.68
N LEU A 154 -10.93 -11.17 -10.91
CA LEU A 154 -11.01 -9.96 -11.75
C LEU A 154 -12.43 -9.36 -11.84
N PRO A 155 -13.52 -10.14 -12.03
CA PRO A 155 -14.88 -9.58 -12.06
C PRO A 155 -15.28 -8.86 -10.76
N LYS A 156 -14.77 -9.31 -9.61
CA LYS A 156 -15.02 -8.64 -8.33
C LYS A 156 -14.32 -7.29 -8.27
N LYS A 157 -13.08 -7.19 -8.77
CA LYS A 157 -12.32 -5.94 -8.87
C LYS A 157 -13.00 -4.95 -9.82
N LEU A 158 -13.41 -5.40 -11.00
CA LEU A 158 -14.08 -4.57 -12.01
C LEU A 158 -15.42 -4.02 -11.49
N LYS A 159 -16.21 -4.84 -10.80
CA LYS A 159 -17.48 -4.40 -10.20
C LYS A 159 -17.29 -3.31 -9.14
N ASN A 160 -16.15 -3.24 -8.50
CA ASN A 160 -15.79 -2.21 -7.51
C ASN A 160 -15.09 -0.99 -8.15
N GLY A 161 -15.17 -0.81 -9.46
CA GLY A 161 -14.78 0.42 -10.15
C GLY A 161 -13.36 0.48 -10.68
N SER A 162 -12.66 -0.66 -10.77
CA SER A 162 -11.36 -0.71 -11.43
C SER A 162 -11.54 -0.94 -12.94
N ASP A 163 -11.77 0.14 -13.69
CA ASP A 163 -11.97 0.08 -15.15
C ASP A 163 -10.70 -0.30 -15.93
N ASN A 164 -9.56 -0.48 -15.28
CA ASN A 164 -8.26 -0.79 -15.87
C ASN A 164 -7.45 -1.71 -14.96
N VAL A 165 -7.82 -2.96 -14.89
CA VAL A 165 -6.99 -4.03 -14.28
C VAL A 165 -6.33 -4.85 -15.37
#